data_5e5310fc1fbe5891447a3467c76e5102
#
_entry.id   5e5310fc1fbe5891447a3467c76e5102
#
_cell.length_a   1.000
_cell.length_b   1.000
_cell.length_c   1.000
_cell.angle_alpha   90.00
_cell.angle_beta   90.00
_cell.angle_gamma   90.00
#
_symmetry.space_group_name_H-M   'P 1'
#
loop_
_entity.id
_entity.type
_entity.pdbx_description
1 polymer ?
#
loop_
_entity_poly.entity_id
_entity_poly.type
_entity_poly.pdbx_seq_one_letter_code
_entity_poly.pdbx_strand_id
1 'polypeptide(L)'
;MPNIEYELNEKIHAIIINPYLSWEDFCMNCDLIRKYNIKNISTSLNYLTDLKNCLGNYSADINALISYPLGDLPVSFIEELVCFAKDKGAKGIEYIPNFINLSKRNLETFAAEIERVKLSGLPVSIIINKSKLQEEVLYNAVEICLELGIKNFQFGDGFGPPITLNDVAKIIKITGAQNQIKVVGGIKKLTQVIDLFDIGISCVGTSNFREIFREVKVI
;
A
#
# COMPACT_ATOMS: atom_id res chain seq x y z
N MET A 1 19.10 16.70 -15.59
CA MET A 1 17.79 16.31 -15.06
C MET A 1 18.00 14.99 -14.34
N PRO A 2 17.53 14.81 -13.10
CA PRO A 2 17.54 13.48 -12.50
C PRO A 2 16.78 12.54 -13.42
N ASN A 3 17.25 11.32 -13.56
CA ASN A 3 16.66 10.34 -14.46
C ASN A 3 15.28 9.95 -13.91
N ILE A 4 14.21 10.52 -14.46
CA ILE A 4 12.81 10.31 -14.04
C ILE A 4 12.50 8.80 -13.89
N GLU A 5 13.07 7.96 -14.76
CA GLU A 5 12.90 6.51 -14.69
C GLU A 5 13.45 5.95 -13.37
N TYR A 6 14.60 6.44 -12.89
CA TYR A 6 15.22 5.97 -11.64
C TYR A 6 14.38 6.34 -10.41
N GLU A 7 13.80 7.54 -10.36
CA GLU A 7 12.92 7.92 -9.25
C GLU A 7 11.61 7.12 -9.25
N LEU A 8 11.05 6.82 -10.41
CA LEU A 8 9.83 6.03 -10.53
C LEU A 8 10.02 4.59 -10.06
N ASN A 9 11.18 3.99 -10.27
CA ASN A 9 11.50 2.62 -9.85
C ASN A 9 11.40 2.42 -8.34
N GLU A 10 11.77 3.43 -7.58
CA GLU A 10 11.76 3.42 -6.11
C GLU A 10 10.39 3.84 -5.55
N LYS A 11 9.68 4.73 -6.26
CA LYS A 11 8.44 5.37 -5.76
C LYS A 11 7.16 4.71 -6.27
N ILE A 12 7.22 3.87 -7.31
CA ILE A 12 6.07 3.09 -7.76
C ILE A 12 6.07 1.72 -7.10
N HIS A 13 4.98 1.40 -6.40
CA HIS A 13 4.68 0.07 -5.91
C HIS A 13 3.81 -0.66 -6.94
N ALA A 14 4.31 -1.76 -7.50
CA ALA A 14 3.52 -2.63 -8.36
C ALA A 14 2.48 -3.38 -7.53
N ILE A 15 1.19 -3.24 -7.86
CA ILE A 15 0.11 -3.94 -7.15
C ILE A 15 -0.32 -5.17 -7.97
N ILE A 16 -0.18 -6.35 -7.38
CA ILE A 16 -0.59 -7.64 -7.96
C ILE A 16 -1.55 -8.33 -6.99
N ILE A 17 -2.85 -8.15 -7.21
CA ILE A 17 -3.92 -8.62 -6.31
C ILE A 17 -5.13 -9.21 -7.04
N ASN A 18 -5.15 -9.19 -8.39
CA ASN A 18 -6.28 -9.66 -9.15
C ASN A 18 -6.40 -11.21 -9.03
N PRO A 19 -7.45 -11.75 -8.37
CA PRO A 19 -7.60 -13.19 -8.17
C PRO A 19 -7.91 -13.96 -9.46
N TYR A 20 -8.25 -13.26 -10.53
CA TYR A 20 -8.55 -13.84 -11.85
C TYR A 20 -7.39 -13.70 -12.85
N LEU A 21 -6.21 -13.32 -12.36
CA LEU A 21 -5.02 -13.20 -13.19
C LEU A 21 -4.61 -14.58 -13.73
N SER A 22 -4.42 -14.70 -15.04
CA SER A 22 -3.86 -15.93 -15.59
C SER A 22 -2.41 -16.12 -15.13
N TRP A 23 -1.93 -17.36 -15.11
CA TRP A 23 -0.53 -17.62 -14.75
C TRP A 23 0.45 -16.94 -15.71
N GLU A 24 0.11 -16.91 -16.98
CA GLU A 24 0.91 -16.23 -18.02
C GLU A 24 1.02 -14.73 -17.75
N ASP A 25 -0.12 -14.06 -17.45
CA ASP A 25 -0.12 -12.64 -17.10
C ASP A 25 0.62 -12.37 -15.78
N PHE A 26 0.53 -13.29 -14.82
CA PHE A 26 1.28 -13.20 -13.57
C PHE A 26 2.79 -13.22 -13.84
N CYS A 27 3.28 -14.18 -14.63
CA CYS A 27 4.68 -14.26 -15.01
C CYS A 27 5.13 -13.03 -15.83
N MET A 28 4.29 -12.55 -16.74
CA MET A 28 4.54 -11.32 -17.48
C MET A 28 4.69 -10.10 -16.56
N ASN A 29 3.87 -9.99 -15.51
CA ASN A 29 4.02 -8.91 -14.52
C ASN A 29 5.37 -9.01 -13.80
N CYS A 30 5.83 -10.20 -13.44
CA CYS A 30 7.15 -10.40 -12.82
C CYS A 30 8.29 -9.98 -13.78
N ASP A 31 8.16 -10.29 -15.09
CA ASP A 31 9.12 -9.85 -16.10
C ASP A 31 9.17 -8.33 -16.25
N LEU A 32 8.01 -7.67 -16.20
CA LEU A 32 7.92 -6.21 -16.25
C LEU A 32 8.51 -5.56 -15.00
N ILE A 33 8.29 -6.13 -13.82
CA ILE A 33 8.90 -5.66 -12.57
C ILE A 33 10.43 -5.68 -12.67
N ARG A 34 11.00 -6.80 -13.17
CA ARG A 34 12.45 -6.89 -13.42
C ARG A 34 12.92 -5.87 -14.47
N LYS A 35 12.19 -5.79 -15.60
CA LYS A 35 12.51 -4.91 -16.72
C LYS A 35 12.56 -3.44 -16.34
N TYR A 36 11.58 -3.01 -15.53
CA TYR A 36 11.47 -1.62 -15.07
C TYR A 36 12.19 -1.38 -13.75
N ASN A 37 12.88 -2.39 -13.22
CA ASN A 37 13.62 -2.33 -11.97
C ASN A 37 12.77 -1.85 -10.76
N ILE A 38 11.49 -2.23 -10.73
CA ILE A 38 10.56 -1.83 -9.65
C ILE A 38 10.98 -2.50 -8.34
N LYS A 39 11.17 -1.71 -7.29
CA LYS A 39 11.68 -2.18 -6.00
C LYS A 39 10.60 -2.59 -5.00
N ASN A 40 9.39 -2.11 -5.17
CA ASN A 40 8.31 -2.32 -4.21
C ASN A 40 7.10 -3.01 -4.86
N ILE A 41 6.60 -4.06 -4.21
CA ILE A 41 5.46 -4.83 -4.69
C ILE A 41 4.46 -4.99 -3.54
N SER A 42 3.18 -4.71 -3.80
CA SER A 42 2.09 -4.99 -2.88
C SER A 42 1.26 -6.15 -3.43
N THR A 43 1.01 -7.17 -2.60
CA THR A 43 0.33 -8.38 -3.07
C THR A 43 -0.52 -9.06 -2.01
N SER A 44 -1.42 -9.94 -2.44
CA SER A 44 -2.18 -10.82 -1.55
C SER A 44 -1.31 -11.94 -1.01
N LEU A 45 -1.70 -12.52 0.12
CA LEU A 45 -0.99 -13.63 0.77
C LEU A 45 -0.78 -14.83 -0.16
N ASN A 46 -1.77 -15.13 -1.01
CA ASN A 46 -1.72 -16.26 -1.93
C ASN A 46 -0.59 -16.15 -2.96
N TYR A 47 -0.20 -14.95 -3.32
CA TYR A 47 0.83 -14.72 -4.34
C TYR A 47 2.25 -14.59 -3.80
N LEU A 48 2.45 -14.56 -2.47
CA LEU A 48 3.78 -14.34 -1.88
C LEU A 48 4.81 -15.37 -2.36
N THR A 49 4.45 -16.66 -2.31
CA THR A 49 5.35 -17.74 -2.73
C THR A 49 5.62 -17.70 -4.23
N ASP A 50 4.57 -17.50 -5.02
CA ASP A 50 4.66 -17.49 -6.48
C ASP A 50 5.46 -16.29 -6.98
N LEU A 51 5.24 -15.10 -6.40
CA LEU A 51 6.04 -13.91 -6.69
C LEU A 51 7.53 -14.15 -6.42
N LYS A 52 7.83 -14.70 -5.26
CA LYS A 52 9.20 -14.98 -4.88
C LYS A 52 9.88 -15.96 -5.84
N ASN A 53 9.16 -17.01 -6.24
CA ASN A 53 9.65 -17.99 -7.22
C ASN A 53 9.84 -17.38 -8.62
N CYS A 54 8.84 -16.62 -9.11
CA CYS A 54 8.91 -15.97 -10.40
C CYS A 54 9.97 -14.87 -10.48
N LEU A 55 10.18 -14.11 -9.40
CA LEU A 55 11.22 -13.07 -9.35
C LEU A 55 12.64 -13.66 -9.22
N GLY A 56 12.77 -14.87 -8.65
CA GLY A 56 14.05 -15.54 -8.46
C GLY A 56 15.03 -14.69 -7.63
N ASN A 57 16.19 -14.39 -8.20
CA ASN A 57 17.24 -13.60 -7.53
C ASN A 57 17.01 -12.07 -7.61
N TYR A 58 15.90 -11.63 -8.20
CA TYR A 58 15.60 -10.19 -8.24
C TYR A 58 15.22 -9.67 -6.85
N SER A 59 15.90 -8.62 -6.41
CA SER A 59 15.67 -8.01 -5.11
C SER A 59 14.57 -6.96 -5.20
N ALA A 60 13.40 -7.28 -4.62
CA ALA A 60 12.30 -6.36 -4.39
C ALA A 60 11.72 -6.57 -3.00
N ASP A 61 11.19 -5.49 -2.42
CA ASP A 61 10.47 -5.54 -1.16
C ASP A 61 8.99 -5.90 -1.44
N ILE A 62 8.60 -7.11 -1.02
CA ILE A 62 7.25 -7.62 -1.19
C ILE A 62 6.47 -7.33 0.09
N ASN A 63 5.43 -6.49 -0.02
CA ASN A 63 4.54 -6.14 1.07
C ASN A 63 3.24 -6.96 0.97
N ALA A 64 2.86 -7.60 2.07
CA ALA A 64 1.67 -8.42 2.15
C ALA A 64 0.45 -7.60 2.59
N LEU A 65 -0.64 -7.71 1.85
CA LEU A 65 -1.93 -7.13 2.20
C LEU A 65 -2.63 -8.02 3.22
N ILE A 66 -2.96 -7.46 4.38
CA ILE A 66 -3.65 -8.14 5.47
C ILE A 66 -5.01 -7.47 5.72
N SER A 67 -6.04 -8.30 5.95
CA SER A 67 -7.44 -7.84 6.15
C SER A 67 -8.01 -7.04 4.97
N TYR A 68 -7.39 -7.15 3.82
CA TYR A 68 -7.77 -6.44 2.59
C TYR A 68 -8.89 -7.20 1.86
N PRO A 69 -9.88 -6.52 1.27
CA PRO A 69 -10.07 -5.05 1.25
C PRO A 69 -11.04 -4.52 2.33
N LEU A 70 -11.54 -5.33 3.25
CA LEU A 70 -12.68 -5.01 4.10
C LEU A 70 -12.31 -4.55 5.52
N GLY A 71 -11.20 -5.02 6.09
CA GLY A 71 -10.82 -4.71 7.47
C GLY A 71 -11.73 -5.38 8.50
N ASP A 72 -12.25 -6.57 8.22
CA ASP A 72 -13.31 -7.23 9.01
C ASP A 72 -12.88 -8.56 9.66
N LEU A 73 -11.59 -8.86 9.64
CA LEU A 73 -11.09 -10.10 10.22
C LEU A 73 -10.94 -10.00 11.75
N PRO A 74 -11.26 -11.09 12.49
CA PRO A 74 -10.93 -11.18 13.91
C PRO A 74 -9.42 -11.07 14.16
N VAL A 75 -9.03 -10.38 15.23
CA VAL A 75 -7.62 -10.08 15.55
C VAL A 75 -6.75 -11.34 15.64
N SER A 76 -7.28 -12.46 16.17
CA SER A 76 -6.56 -13.73 16.25
C SER A 76 -6.11 -14.24 14.87
N PHE A 77 -6.96 -14.13 13.85
CA PHE A 77 -6.60 -14.50 12.48
C PHE A 77 -5.59 -13.53 11.86
N ILE A 78 -5.66 -12.25 12.22
CA ILE A 78 -4.71 -11.25 11.72
C ILE A 78 -3.29 -11.61 12.16
N GLU A 79 -3.09 -12.00 13.41
CA GLU A 79 -1.78 -12.41 13.93
C GLU A 79 -1.23 -13.62 13.15
N GLU A 80 -2.07 -14.63 12.90
CA GLU A 80 -1.68 -15.79 12.11
C GLU A 80 -1.29 -15.44 10.68
N LEU A 81 -2.07 -14.54 10.03
CA LEU A 81 -1.80 -14.10 8.68
C LEU A 81 -0.51 -13.27 8.58
N VAL A 82 -0.22 -12.44 9.58
CA VAL A 82 1.02 -11.67 9.68
C VAL A 82 2.21 -12.60 9.86
N CYS A 83 2.12 -13.61 10.74
CA CYS A 83 3.15 -14.63 10.89
C CYS A 83 3.36 -15.39 9.58
N PHE A 84 2.29 -15.83 8.94
CA PHE A 84 2.35 -16.48 7.63
C PHE A 84 3.05 -15.61 6.58
N ALA A 85 2.70 -14.32 6.49
CA ALA A 85 3.34 -13.39 5.55
C ALA A 85 4.86 -13.30 5.80
N LYS A 86 5.26 -13.18 7.06
CA LYS A 86 6.67 -13.14 7.47
C LYS A 86 7.41 -14.41 7.09
N ASP A 87 6.84 -15.59 7.36
CA ASP A 87 7.42 -16.89 7.04
C ASP A 87 7.57 -17.08 5.51
N LYS A 88 6.63 -16.53 4.73
CA LYS A 88 6.71 -16.50 3.27
C LYS A 88 7.68 -15.44 2.72
N GLY A 89 8.28 -14.64 3.61
CA GLY A 89 9.35 -13.69 3.28
C GLY A 89 8.86 -12.33 2.85
N ALA A 90 7.64 -11.94 3.24
CA ALA A 90 7.21 -10.55 3.14
C ALA A 90 8.17 -9.62 3.89
N LYS A 91 8.42 -8.44 3.34
CA LYS A 91 9.30 -7.41 3.91
C LYS A 91 8.53 -6.32 4.65
N GLY A 92 7.21 -6.22 4.43
CA GLY A 92 6.32 -5.30 5.11
C GLY A 92 4.89 -5.79 5.08
N ILE A 93 4.06 -5.17 5.90
CA ILE A 93 2.63 -5.44 6.02
C ILE A 93 1.86 -4.18 5.61
N GLU A 94 0.89 -4.33 4.74
CA GLU A 94 -0.10 -3.31 4.39
C GLU A 94 -1.44 -3.75 4.97
N TYR A 95 -1.88 -3.07 6.01
CA TYR A 95 -2.95 -3.52 6.88
C TYR A 95 -4.17 -2.59 6.85
N ILE A 96 -5.37 -3.17 6.70
CA ILE A 96 -6.64 -2.46 6.89
C ILE A 96 -7.18 -2.80 8.27
N PRO A 97 -7.18 -1.84 9.23
CA PRO A 97 -7.77 -2.06 10.54
C PRO A 97 -9.30 -2.04 10.52
N ASN A 98 -9.89 -2.56 11.58
CA ASN A 98 -11.34 -2.57 11.75
C ASN A 98 -11.86 -1.19 12.20
N PHE A 99 -12.21 -0.34 11.24
CA PHE A 99 -12.72 1.01 11.49
C PHE A 99 -14.06 1.07 12.23
N ILE A 100 -14.81 -0.03 12.34
CA ILE A 100 -16.05 -0.06 13.13
C ILE A 100 -15.78 0.25 14.61
N ASN A 101 -14.60 -0.11 15.11
CA ASN A 101 -14.20 0.19 16.47
C ASN A 101 -14.17 1.70 16.75
N LEU A 102 -13.64 2.49 15.80
CA LEU A 102 -13.64 3.95 15.90
C LEU A 102 -15.05 4.54 15.82
N SER A 103 -15.89 4.02 14.93
CA SER A 103 -17.29 4.44 14.80
C SER A 103 -18.09 4.16 16.08
N LYS A 104 -17.71 3.12 16.84
CA LYS A 104 -18.26 2.78 18.16
C LYS A 104 -17.58 3.54 19.31
N ARG A 105 -16.62 4.43 19.03
CA ARG A 105 -15.77 5.12 20.01
C ARG A 105 -14.94 4.18 20.90
N ASN A 106 -14.63 2.99 20.38
CA ASN A 106 -13.76 2.01 21.06
C ASN A 106 -12.31 2.16 20.60
N LEU A 107 -11.69 3.28 21.01
CA LEU A 107 -10.35 3.69 20.58
C LEU A 107 -9.28 2.69 21.06
N GLU A 108 -9.44 2.17 22.28
CA GLU A 108 -8.50 1.21 22.88
C GLU A 108 -8.44 -0.08 22.09
N THR A 109 -9.60 -0.62 21.65
CA THR A 109 -9.62 -1.84 20.83
C THR A 109 -8.96 -1.61 19.46
N PHE A 110 -9.19 -0.43 18.86
CA PHE A 110 -8.53 -0.07 17.60
C PHE A 110 -7.01 0.05 17.75
N ALA A 111 -6.54 0.70 18.82
CA ALA A 111 -5.13 0.83 19.14
C ALA A 111 -4.47 -0.55 19.39
N ALA A 112 -5.09 -1.38 20.22
CA ALA A 112 -4.61 -2.71 20.57
C ALA A 112 -4.48 -3.62 19.33
N GLU A 113 -5.41 -3.52 18.38
CA GLU A 113 -5.37 -4.25 17.11
C GLU A 113 -4.12 -3.89 16.30
N ILE A 114 -3.83 -2.59 16.16
CA ILE A 114 -2.65 -2.10 15.42
C ILE A 114 -1.35 -2.51 16.12
N GLU A 115 -1.30 -2.42 17.45
CA GLU A 115 -0.14 -2.85 18.23
C GLU A 115 0.20 -4.32 17.99
N ARG A 116 -0.80 -5.18 17.93
CA ARG A 116 -0.58 -6.63 17.64
C ARG A 116 0.03 -6.85 16.27
N VAL A 117 -0.43 -6.13 15.24
CA VAL A 117 0.19 -6.22 13.91
C VAL A 117 1.65 -5.76 13.95
N LYS A 118 1.97 -4.71 14.72
CA LYS A 118 3.35 -4.21 14.90
C LYS A 118 4.28 -5.20 15.60
N LEU A 119 3.77 -6.05 16.50
CA LEU A 119 4.56 -7.09 17.18
C LEU A 119 5.19 -8.08 16.22
N SER A 120 4.77 -8.16 14.98
CA SER A 120 5.43 -8.94 13.93
C SER A 120 6.89 -8.57 13.70
N GLY A 121 7.27 -7.33 14.04
CA GLY A 121 8.58 -6.75 13.77
C GLY A 121 8.81 -6.36 12.31
N LEU A 122 7.80 -6.50 11.44
CA LEU A 122 7.85 -6.00 10.07
C LEU A 122 7.37 -4.54 10.01
N PRO A 123 7.86 -3.73 9.07
CA PRO A 123 7.29 -2.42 8.79
C PRO A 123 5.79 -2.54 8.47
N VAL A 124 4.97 -1.72 9.13
CA VAL A 124 3.52 -1.70 8.94
C VAL A 124 3.10 -0.41 8.27
N SER A 125 2.32 -0.52 7.20
CA SER A 125 1.62 0.58 6.54
C SER A 125 0.12 0.42 6.80
N ILE A 126 -0.53 1.45 7.34
CA ILE A 126 -1.98 1.44 7.58
C ILE A 126 -2.71 1.92 6.34
N ILE A 127 -3.63 1.10 5.85
CA ILE A 127 -4.47 1.43 4.69
C ILE A 127 -5.75 2.10 5.18
N ILE A 128 -6.01 3.30 4.68
CA ILE A 128 -7.18 4.12 5.02
C ILE A 128 -7.90 4.50 3.73
N ASN A 129 -9.14 4.06 3.55
CA ASN A 129 -9.97 4.56 2.46
C ASN A 129 -10.77 5.79 2.93
N LYS A 130 -10.22 6.98 2.66
CA LYS A 130 -10.83 8.25 3.04
C LYS A 130 -12.26 8.40 2.53
N SER A 131 -12.59 7.89 1.34
CA SER A 131 -13.92 8.04 0.74
C SER A 131 -15.02 7.26 1.48
N LYS A 132 -14.63 6.31 2.34
CA LYS A 132 -15.54 5.47 3.13
C LYS A 132 -15.68 5.93 4.58
N LEU A 133 -14.88 6.91 5.04
CA LEU A 133 -14.82 7.33 6.42
C LEU A 133 -15.37 8.74 6.61
N GLN A 134 -16.07 8.96 7.71
CA GLN A 134 -16.37 10.31 8.19
C GLN A 134 -15.07 11.00 8.62
N GLU A 135 -15.04 12.32 8.55
CA GLU A 135 -13.83 13.10 8.81
C GLU A 135 -13.30 12.89 10.24
N GLU A 136 -14.17 12.86 11.24
CA GLU A 136 -13.81 12.57 12.64
C GLU A 136 -13.13 11.20 12.79
N VAL A 137 -13.67 10.16 12.14
CA VAL A 137 -13.11 8.81 12.17
C VAL A 137 -11.74 8.77 11.49
N LEU A 138 -11.57 9.50 10.40
CA LEU A 138 -10.29 9.63 9.70
C LEU A 138 -9.23 10.28 10.61
N TYR A 139 -9.58 11.39 11.27
CA TYR A 139 -8.66 12.08 12.18
C TYR A 139 -8.24 11.19 13.34
N ASN A 140 -9.20 10.56 14.02
CA ASN A 140 -8.93 9.65 15.14
C ASN A 140 -8.03 8.46 14.69
N ALA A 141 -8.30 7.90 13.52
CA ALA A 141 -7.48 6.81 12.99
C ALA A 141 -6.02 7.22 12.78
N VAL A 142 -5.81 8.37 12.16
CA VAL A 142 -4.45 8.88 11.91
C VAL A 142 -3.75 9.22 13.21
N GLU A 143 -4.42 9.92 14.14
CA GLU A 143 -3.87 10.33 15.44
C GLU A 143 -3.40 9.11 16.23
N ILE A 144 -4.27 8.11 16.42
CA ILE A 144 -3.91 6.86 17.13
C ILE A 144 -2.73 6.16 16.46
N CYS A 145 -2.74 6.06 15.12
CA CYS A 145 -1.63 5.46 14.40
C CYS A 145 -0.31 6.20 14.65
N LEU A 146 -0.33 7.53 14.65
CA LEU A 146 0.86 8.35 14.93
C LEU A 146 1.35 8.18 16.36
N GLU A 147 0.46 8.15 17.35
CA GLU A 147 0.78 7.88 18.77
C GLU A 147 1.42 6.51 18.94
N LEU A 148 0.95 5.51 18.20
CA LEU A 148 1.53 4.18 18.16
C LEU A 148 2.86 4.12 17.35
N GLY A 149 3.34 5.23 16.81
CA GLY A 149 4.59 5.30 16.05
C GLY A 149 4.52 4.70 14.63
N ILE A 150 3.32 4.59 14.07
CA ILE A 150 3.17 4.28 12.64
C ILE A 150 3.69 5.45 11.82
N LYS A 151 4.54 5.16 10.84
CA LYS A 151 5.15 6.15 9.94
C LYS A 151 4.73 5.97 8.48
N ASN A 152 4.09 4.85 8.16
CA ASN A 152 3.70 4.53 6.79
C ASN A 152 2.17 4.48 6.69
N PHE A 153 1.61 5.28 5.79
CA PHE A 153 0.18 5.36 5.52
C PHE A 153 -0.09 5.13 4.05
N GLN A 154 -1.10 4.31 3.77
CA GLN A 154 -1.64 4.18 2.42
C GLN A 154 -3.04 4.77 2.39
N PHE A 155 -3.29 5.72 1.50
CA PHE A 155 -4.62 6.27 1.27
C PHE A 155 -5.20 5.73 -0.04
N GLY A 156 -6.41 5.15 0.11
CA GLY A 156 -7.08 4.38 -0.94
C GLY A 156 -6.75 2.90 -0.88
N ASP A 157 -7.75 2.09 -1.19
CA ASP A 157 -7.70 0.63 -1.22
C ASP A 157 -7.91 0.07 -2.65
N GLY A 158 -8.00 0.94 -3.65
CA GLY A 158 -8.28 0.56 -5.03
C GLY A 158 -9.76 0.42 -5.35
N PHE A 159 -10.65 0.48 -4.35
CA PHE A 159 -12.10 0.38 -4.51
C PHE A 159 -12.77 1.71 -4.13
N GLY A 160 -13.43 2.32 -5.09
CA GLY A 160 -14.11 3.60 -4.92
C GLY A 160 -13.54 4.71 -5.80
N PRO A 161 -13.97 5.95 -5.58
CA PRO A 161 -13.49 7.08 -6.37
C PRO A 161 -11.99 7.32 -6.15
N PRO A 162 -11.26 7.74 -7.18
CA PRO A 162 -9.87 8.16 -7.05
C PRO A 162 -9.71 9.28 -6.02
N ILE A 163 -8.59 9.28 -5.31
CA ILE A 163 -8.24 10.37 -4.40
C ILE A 163 -7.90 11.62 -5.24
N THR A 164 -8.51 12.75 -4.88
CA THR A 164 -8.23 14.03 -5.56
C THR A 164 -6.97 14.69 -5.00
N LEU A 165 -6.33 15.58 -5.77
CA LEU A 165 -5.17 16.35 -5.29
C LEU A 165 -5.50 17.19 -4.05
N ASN A 166 -6.73 17.71 -3.95
CA ASN A 166 -7.20 18.43 -2.76
C ASN A 166 -7.30 17.50 -1.53
N ASP A 167 -7.73 16.25 -1.72
CA ASP A 167 -7.73 15.26 -0.64
C ASP A 167 -6.31 14.92 -0.19
N VAL A 168 -5.37 14.81 -1.12
CA VAL A 168 -3.95 14.57 -0.82
C VAL A 168 -3.36 15.69 0.02
N ALA A 169 -3.62 16.95 -0.31
CA ALA A 169 -3.16 18.08 0.49
C ALA A 169 -3.68 18.04 1.94
N LYS A 170 -4.96 17.64 2.13
CA LYS A 170 -5.52 17.44 3.48
C LYS A 170 -4.86 16.26 4.20
N ILE A 171 -4.63 15.16 3.51
CA ILE A 171 -3.98 13.97 4.05
C ILE A 171 -2.58 14.30 4.56
N ILE A 172 -1.76 14.99 3.76
CA ILE A 172 -0.42 15.41 4.17
C ILE A 172 -0.48 16.29 5.43
N LYS A 173 -1.47 17.17 5.52
CA LYS A 173 -1.64 18.04 6.69
C LYS A 173 -1.95 17.26 7.97
N ILE A 174 -2.77 16.21 7.91
CA ILE A 174 -3.15 15.42 9.09
C ILE A 174 -2.11 14.37 9.46
N THR A 175 -1.42 13.78 8.49
CA THR A 175 -0.37 12.78 8.76
C THR A 175 0.98 13.42 9.10
N GLY A 176 1.23 14.62 8.63
CA GLY A 176 2.55 15.27 8.70
C GLY A 176 3.48 14.84 7.56
N ALA A 177 4.20 15.80 6.99
CA ALA A 177 5.08 15.61 5.82
C ALA A 177 6.30 14.69 6.09
N GLN A 178 6.62 14.42 7.35
CA GLN A 178 7.71 13.53 7.75
C GLN A 178 7.36 12.04 7.62
N ASN A 179 6.08 11.71 7.44
CA ASN A 179 5.62 10.34 7.32
C ASN A 179 5.54 9.90 5.85
N GLN A 180 5.66 8.61 5.61
CA GLN A 180 5.58 8.03 4.27
C GLN A 180 4.11 7.90 3.86
N ILE A 181 3.74 8.55 2.79
CA ILE A 181 2.37 8.55 2.28
C ILE A 181 2.34 7.89 0.91
N LYS A 182 1.62 6.79 0.82
CA LYS A 182 1.32 6.08 -0.42
C LYS A 182 -0.12 6.35 -0.85
N VAL A 183 -0.33 6.66 -2.12
CA VAL A 183 -1.66 6.82 -2.71
C VAL A 183 -1.95 5.66 -3.65
N VAL A 184 -3.14 5.07 -3.53
CA VAL A 184 -3.59 3.92 -4.34
C VAL A 184 -5.01 4.17 -4.84
N GLY A 185 -5.27 3.76 -6.08
CA GLY A 185 -6.60 3.78 -6.70
C GLY A 185 -6.73 4.79 -7.83
N GLY A 186 -7.16 4.30 -9.00
CA GLY A 186 -7.45 5.12 -10.18
C GLY A 186 -6.24 5.72 -10.91
N ILE A 187 -5.02 5.33 -10.55
CA ILE A 187 -3.78 5.88 -11.11
C ILE A 187 -3.37 5.03 -12.32
N LYS A 188 -3.46 5.62 -13.52
CA LYS A 188 -3.28 4.94 -14.80
C LYS A 188 -2.29 5.61 -15.74
N LYS A 189 -1.96 6.89 -15.50
CA LYS A 189 -1.13 7.72 -16.39
C LYS A 189 0.05 8.30 -15.63
N LEU A 190 1.16 8.52 -16.34
CA LEU A 190 2.35 9.15 -15.79
C LEU A 190 2.08 10.56 -15.25
N THR A 191 1.24 11.33 -15.91
CA THR A 191 0.88 12.68 -15.45
C THR A 191 0.25 12.69 -14.07
N GLN A 192 -0.65 11.72 -13.77
CA GLN A 192 -1.23 11.57 -12.42
C GLN A 192 -0.16 11.26 -11.36
N VAL A 193 0.84 10.46 -11.71
CA VAL A 193 1.96 10.13 -10.82
C VAL A 193 2.81 11.36 -10.52
N ILE A 194 3.14 12.14 -11.54
CA ILE A 194 3.90 13.38 -11.40
C ILE A 194 3.14 14.39 -10.53
N ASP A 195 1.86 14.63 -10.80
CA ASP A 195 1.02 15.56 -10.03
C ASP A 195 0.98 15.16 -8.52
N LEU A 196 0.94 13.86 -8.23
CA LEU A 196 0.97 13.35 -6.86
C LEU A 196 2.33 13.57 -6.18
N PHE A 197 3.43 13.37 -6.90
CA PHE A 197 4.78 13.62 -6.35
C PHE A 197 5.05 15.10 -6.14
N ASP A 198 4.58 15.96 -7.04
CA ASP A 198 4.71 17.42 -6.91
C ASP A 198 3.99 17.99 -5.68
N ILE A 199 2.90 17.33 -5.25
CA ILE A 199 2.19 17.68 -4.01
C ILE A 199 2.88 17.16 -2.74
N GLY A 200 3.84 16.22 -2.88
CA GLY A 200 4.63 15.69 -1.75
C GLY A 200 4.27 14.27 -1.31
N ILE A 201 3.63 13.48 -2.17
CA ILE A 201 3.40 12.06 -1.91
C ILE A 201 4.72 11.28 -2.02
N SER A 202 4.95 10.37 -1.09
CA SER A 202 6.19 9.58 -1.03
C SER A 202 6.23 8.50 -2.12
N CYS A 203 5.11 7.81 -2.35
CA CYS A 203 5.01 6.75 -3.33
C CYS A 203 3.57 6.53 -3.82
N VAL A 204 3.44 5.84 -4.93
CA VAL A 204 2.18 5.54 -5.60
C VAL A 204 2.06 4.03 -5.82
N GLY A 205 0.92 3.45 -5.44
CA GLY A 205 0.62 2.05 -5.73
C GLY A 205 -0.35 1.92 -6.90
N THR A 206 -0.01 1.10 -7.88
CA THR A 206 -0.84 0.89 -9.06
C THR A 206 -0.66 -0.49 -9.69
N SER A 207 -1.74 -1.05 -10.24
CA SER A 207 -1.69 -2.23 -11.12
C SER A 207 -1.38 -1.86 -12.58
N ASN A 208 -1.43 -0.56 -12.92
CA ASN A 208 -1.16 -0.06 -14.28
C ASN A 208 0.30 0.40 -14.46
N PHE A 209 1.24 -0.14 -13.68
CA PHE A 209 2.66 0.24 -13.77
C PHE A 209 3.26 0.04 -15.16
N ARG A 210 2.80 -0.96 -15.90
CA ARG A 210 3.20 -1.22 -17.29
C ARG A 210 2.95 -0.01 -18.20
N GLU A 211 1.75 0.55 -18.13
CA GLU A 211 1.32 1.68 -18.94
C GLU A 211 2.10 2.95 -18.56
N ILE A 212 2.28 3.20 -17.28
CA ILE A 212 3.02 4.36 -16.76
C ILE A 212 4.48 4.30 -17.23
N PHE A 213 5.17 3.16 -17.11
CA PHE A 213 6.56 3.04 -17.57
C PHE A 213 6.70 3.06 -19.09
N ARG A 214 5.64 2.75 -19.85
CA ARG A 214 5.65 2.96 -21.31
C ARG A 214 5.60 4.43 -21.67
N GLU A 215 4.83 5.23 -20.96
CA GLU A 215 4.75 6.68 -21.19
C GLU A 215 6.12 7.36 -20.93
N VAL A 216 6.90 6.90 -19.94
CA VAL A 216 8.26 7.41 -19.68
C VAL A 216 9.20 7.27 -20.87
N LYS A 217 9.06 6.20 -21.66
CA LYS A 217 9.96 5.94 -22.82
C LYS A 217 9.62 6.75 -24.06
N VAL A 218 8.53 7.47 -24.04
CA VAL A 218 8.05 8.32 -25.16
C VAL A 218 8.45 9.78 -24.97
N ILE A 219 8.91 10.16 -23.77
CA ILE A 219 9.43 11.48 -23.42
C ILE A 219 10.96 11.48 -23.57
#